data_021eb7564f7ebc682ad950ab095ce484
#
_entry.id   021eb7564f7ebc682ad950ab095ce484
#
_cell.length_a   1.000
_cell.length_b   1.000
_cell.length_c   1.000
_cell.angle_alpha   90.00
_cell.angle_beta   90.00
_cell.angle_gamma   90.00
#
_symmetry.space_group_name_H-M   'P 1'
#
loop_
_entity.id
_entity.type
_entity.pdbx_description
1 polymer ?
#
loop_
_entity_poly.entity_id
_entity_poly.type
_entity_poly.pdbx_seq_one_letter_code
_entity_poly.pdbx_strand_id
1 'polypeptide(L)'
;MIRSRILTRRAGAVALLAGLITLGAACGSGSTSSTGTSSSKSITVAVAYPAPPKALLDQFTKQTGIKVTWVNIGWDDLQAKIAAAMSANTYFADAADVDWSKVGEYEKTGWFEPLNKWFNVAGLRPDMPQLDTFISDNKLMGLPFDSSFLVTTVNKNDFAKAGVTTMPTTLAAWTADLQKVGKANGMASPLDIQLATAEGLSTCWYQMTAAFGGQVLTAQDAPAFTSPGSPGYQAMSWIVNAYKSGLVPKGNINTTDYQGFTTEMAKNRVAAVMCDYSGSVGSIYNVPASSSVVNQTEYIPTPGATGVGKNVANPDGIGIPKTAKNVAGAVKFIQWFTDTENQATWAGLKGPKNVVSTFPLPARLSSFNLLINHGNSNGVSQLESIIKTHAQPPFPNGAPPWYVQFSAAVQTNIHQAATGQETVAQAVQAIANQVNALKSAG
;
A
#
# COMPACT_ATOMS: atom_id res chain seq x y z
N MET A 1 -41.28 34.96 -17.91
CA MET A 1 -41.53 36.04 -16.93
C MET A 1 -40.66 35.72 -15.73
N ILE A 2 -39.46 36.18 -15.69
CA ILE A 2 -38.91 37.37 -15.04
C ILE A 2 -39.29 37.45 -13.55
N ARG A 3 -38.30 37.27 -12.69
CA ARG A 3 -37.85 38.28 -11.73
C ARG A 3 -36.56 37.86 -11.01
N SER A 4 -35.51 38.60 -11.33
CA SER A 4 -34.25 38.75 -10.59
C SER A 4 -34.47 39.37 -9.21
N ARG A 5 -33.69 38.91 -8.21
CA ARG A 5 -33.45 39.74 -7.01
C ARG A 5 -31.96 39.82 -6.74
N ILE A 6 -31.46 41.00 -6.97
CA ILE A 6 -30.19 41.56 -6.52
C ILE A 6 -30.27 41.78 -5.02
N LEU A 7 -29.29 41.37 -4.25
CA LEU A 7 -29.09 41.79 -2.85
C LEU A 7 -27.66 42.27 -2.63
N THR A 8 -27.63 43.47 -2.17
CA THR A 8 -26.58 44.44 -1.98
C THR A 8 -25.53 44.04 -0.91
N ARG A 9 -24.30 44.47 -1.22
CA ARG A 9 -23.14 44.49 -0.32
C ARG A 9 -23.41 45.41 0.90
N ARG A 10 -22.98 44.96 2.09
CA ARG A 10 -22.67 45.85 3.22
C ARG A 10 -21.21 45.65 3.63
N ALA A 11 -20.44 46.72 3.52
CA ALA A 11 -19.10 46.86 4.06
C ALA A 11 -19.19 47.11 5.56
N GLY A 12 -18.42 46.39 6.36
CA GLY A 12 -18.24 46.65 7.79
C GLY A 12 -16.79 47.04 8.05
N ALA A 13 -16.60 48.22 8.58
CA ALA A 13 -15.33 48.82 8.95
C ALA A 13 -14.73 48.12 10.19
N VAL A 14 -13.42 47.86 10.14
CA VAL A 14 -12.64 47.37 11.30
C VAL A 14 -11.92 48.56 11.92
N ALA A 15 -12.19 48.80 13.19
CA ALA A 15 -11.52 49.84 14.00
C ALA A 15 -10.20 49.27 14.57
N LEU A 16 -9.11 50.00 14.33
CA LEU A 16 -7.82 49.79 14.98
C LEU A 16 -7.85 50.33 16.42
N LEU A 17 -7.53 49.51 17.41
CA LEU A 17 -7.15 49.94 18.75
C LEU A 17 -5.64 49.71 18.91
N ALA A 18 -4.92 50.82 19.03
CA ALA A 18 -3.52 50.87 19.45
C ALA A 18 -3.45 50.87 20.98
N GLY A 19 -2.83 49.86 21.56
CA GLY A 19 -2.51 49.80 23.00
C GLY A 19 -1.02 49.97 23.22
N LEU A 20 -0.61 51.08 23.84
CA LEU A 20 0.74 51.32 24.36
C LEU A 20 1.01 50.39 25.55
N ILE A 21 2.14 49.69 25.53
CA ILE A 21 2.69 49.00 26.72
C ILE A 21 4.05 49.61 27.04
N THR A 22 4.17 50.10 28.27
CA THR A 22 5.31 50.73 28.90
C THR A 22 6.45 49.76 29.16
N LEU A 23 7.70 50.18 28.87
CA LEU A 23 8.92 49.52 29.29
C LEU A 23 9.13 49.64 30.79
N GLY A 24 9.27 48.43 31.43
CA GLY A 24 9.82 48.31 32.77
C GLY A 24 11.17 47.61 32.70
N ALA A 25 12.24 48.32 32.91
CA ALA A 25 13.56 47.77 33.08
C ALA A 25 13.74 47.20 34.50
N ALA A 26 14.08 45.89 34.60
CA ALA A 26 14.58 45.30 35.84
C ALA A 26 15.82 44.50 35.50
N CYS A 27 16.98 44.99 35.98
CA CYS A 27 18.24 44.24 36.05
C CYS A 27 18.12 43.13 37.11
N GLY A 28 18.46 41.90 36.74
CA GLY A 28 18.54 40.77 37.64
C GLY A 28 19.47 39.68 37.10
N SER A 29 20.68 39.69 37.61
CA SER A 29 21.68 38.62 37.78
C SER A 29 21.62 37.36 36.93
N GLY A 30 22.76 37.06 36.33
CA GLY A 30 23.07 35.90 35.51
C GLY A 30 22.74 34.55 36.14
N SER A 31 22.00 33.77 35.41
CA SER A 31 21.97 32.34 35.54
C SER A 31 22.36 31.78 34.17
N THR A 32 23.45 31.07 34.11
CA THR A 32 23.87 30.27 32.96
C THR A 32 22.81 29.26 32.63
N SER A 33 21.95 29.62 31.68
CA SER A 33 20.98 28.68 31.11
C SER A 33 21.76 27.70 30.28
N SER A 34 21.99 26.51 30.82
CA SER A 34 22.22 25.32 30.00
C SER A 34 21.06 25.19 29.02
N THR A 35 21.32 25.42 27.76
CA THR A 35 20.40 25.06 26.66
C THR A 35 20.26 23.54 26.58
N GLY A 36 19.62 22.95 27.59
CA GLY A 36 19.05 21.63 27.48
C GLY A 36 17.87 21.74 26.52
N THR A 37 18.04 21.23 25.34
CA THR A 37 16.92 20.98 24.40
C THR A 37 15.90 20.16 25.16
N SER A 38 14.85 20.81 25.65
CA SER A 38 13.69 20.14 26.26
C SER A 38 13.09 19.25 25.18
N SER A 39 13.45 17.97 25.15
CA SER A 39 12.81 17.02 24.27
C SER A 39 11.31 17.04 24.57
N SER A 40 10.50 17.39 23.59
CA SER A 40 9.04 17.38 23.71
C SER A 40 8.61 16.02 24.27
N LYS A 41 7.79 16.03 25.33
CA LYS A 41 7.25 14.80 25.95
C LYS A 41 6.15 14.15 25.11
N SER A 42 5.98 14.55 23.88
CA SER A 42 4.96 14.02 22.95
C SER A 42 5.47 14.00 21.51
N ILE A 43 4.88 13.11 20.73
CA ILE A 43 5.00 13.03 19.28
C ILE A 43 3.63 12.92 18.63
N THR A 44 3.51 13.41 17.42
CA THR A 44 2.36 13.15 16.53
C THR A 44 2.79 12.11 15.49
N VAL A 45 1.98 11.08 15.33
CA VAL A 45 2.13 10.01 14.33
C VAL A 45 0.93 10.04 13.40
N ALA A 46 1.15 10.23 12.09
CA ALA A 46 0.09 10.35 11.08
C ALA A 46 0.23 9.24 10.03
N VAL A 47 -0.73 8.33 9.98
CA VAL A 47 -0.75 7.18 9.07
C VAL A 47 -2.18 6.87 8.58
N ALA A 48 -2.30 6.05 7.54
CA ALA A 48 -3.58 5.63 6.97
C ALA A 48 -4.26 4.46 7.71
N TYR A 49 -3.74 4.07 8.87
CA TYR A 49 -4.21 2.91 9.65
C TYR A 49 -4.82 3.33 10.98
N PRO A 50 -5.81 2.57 11.49
CA PRO A 50 -6.31 2.74 12.85
C PRO A 50 -5.19 2.65 13.89
N ALA A 51 -5.36 3.33 15.02
CA ALA A 51 -4.37 3.28 16.08
C ALA A 51 -4.16 1.85 16.60
N PRO A 52 -2.92 1.50 16.98
CA PRO A 52 -2.67 0.31 17.78
C PRO A 52 -3.55 0.30 19.06
N PRO A 53 -3.79 -0.87 19.66
CA PRO A 53 -4.51 -0.94 20.92
C PRO A 53 -3.95 0.06 21.95
N LYS A 54 -4.84 0.76 22.65
CA LYS A 54 -4.42 1.80 23.62
C LYS A 54 -3.40 1.28 24.63
N ALA A 55 -3.55 0.04 25.11
CA ALA A 55 -2.61 -0.57 26.04
C ALA A 55 -1.19 -0.67 25.48
N LEU A 56 -1.06 -0.88 24.15
CA LEU A 56 0.23 -0.93 23.48
C LEU A 56 0.88 0.47 23.41
N LEU A 57 0.13 1.51 23.08
CA LEU A 57 0.63 2.90 23.08
C LEU A 57 0.95 3.40 24.51
N ASP A 58 0.16 2.98 25.52
CA ASP A 58 0.44 3.28 26.94
C ASP A 58 1.76 2.62 27.40
N GLN A 59 2.08 1.42 26.89
CA GLN A 59 3.36 0.75 27.15
C GLN A 59 4.54 1.58 26.61
N PHE A 60 4.47 2.10 25.39
CA PHE A 60 5.48 3.00 24.85
C PHE A 60 5.66 4.25 25.73
N THR A 61 4.54 4.87 26.11
CA THR A 61 4.57 6.05 26.99
C THR A 61 5.21 5.75 28.34
N LYS A 62 4.90 4.59 28.94
CA LYS A 62 5.49 4.15 30.21
C LYS A 62 7.01 3.90 30.10
N GLN A 63 7.46 3.32 28.99
CA GLN A 63 8.88 3.01 28.76
C GLN A 63 9.73 4.24 28.45
N THR A 64 9.15 5.22 27.75
CA THR A 64 9.93 6.34 27.19
C THR A 64 9.61 7.71 27.78
N GLY A 65 8.49 7.84 28.47
CA GLY A 65 7.94 9.13 28.93
C GLY A 65 7.32 9.96 27.79
N ILE A 66 7.26 9.44 26.56
CA ILE A 66 6.77 10.14 25.38
C ILE A 66 5.31 9.72 25.10
N LYS A 67 4.41 10.70 25.04
CA LYS A 67 2.99 10.48 24.66
C LYS A 67 2.88 10.47 23.13
N VAL A 68 2.05 9.56 22.62
CA VAL A 68 1.75 9.47 21.19
C VAL A 68 0.37 10.04 20.91
N THR A 69 0.30 11.02 20.03
CA THR A 69 -0.93 11.48 19.39
C THR A 69 -1.03 10.78 18.04
N TRP A 70 -1.96 9.83 17.93
CA TRP A 70 -2.19 9.10 16.67
C TRP A 70 -3.23 9.82 15.83
N VAL A 71 -2.89 10.07 14.57
CA VAL A 71 -3.76 10.71 13.58
C VAL A 71 -3.99 9.72 12.43
N ASN A 72 -5.20 9.20 12.34
CA ASN A 72 -5.63 8.36 11.23
C ASN A 72 -6.25 9.24 10.15
N ILE A 73 -5.71 9.17 8.94
CA ILE A 73 -6.18 9.92 7.76
C ILE A 73 -6.28 8.90 6.62
N GLY A 74 -7.38 8.91 5.85
CA GLY A 74 -7.49 8.06 4.66
C GLY A 74 -6.32 8.28 3.70
N TRP A 75 -5.91 7.22 2.99
CA TRP A 75 -4.65 7.20 2.23
C TRP A 75 -4.53 8.38 1.24
N ASP A 76 -5.53 8.64 0.39
CA ASP A 76 -5.50 9.74 -0.59
C ASP A 76 -5.33 11.12 0.07
N ASP A 77 -6.12 11.37 1.14
CA ASP A 77 -6.06 12.60 1.92
C ASP A 77 -4.71 12.76 2.64
N LEU A 78 -4.14 11.67 3.13
CA LEU A 78 -2.86 11.66 3.85
C LEU A 78 -1.74 12.09 2.90
N GLN A 79 -1.64 11.51 1.72
CA GLN A 79 -0.63 11.85 0.72
C GLN A 79 -0.74 13.32 0.30
N ALA A 80 -1.97 13.81 0.06
CA ALA A 80 -2.22 15.21 -0.29
C ALA A 80 -1.80 16.18 0.85
N LYS A 81 -2.08 15.83 2.11
CA LYS A 81 -1.71 16.65 3.27
C LYS A 81 -0.20 16.65 3.53
N ILE A 82 0.47 15.51 3.37
CA ILE A 82 1.94 15.44 3.44
C ILE A 82 2.54 16.37 2.38
N ALA A 83 2.14 16.23 1.13
CA ALA A 83 2.65 17.05 0.02
C ALA A 83 2.43 18.56 0.27
N ALA A 84 1.25 18.97 0.71
CA ALA A 84 0.93 20.36 1.01
C ALA A 84 1.80 20.90 2.16
N ALA A 85 1.94 20.16 3.25
CA ALA A 85 2.72 20.59 4.41
C ALA A 85 4.22 20.66 4.08
N MET A 86 4.77 19.69 3.37
CA MET A 86 6.19 19.65 3.00
C MET A 86 6.54 20.75 2.00
N SER A 87 5.69 20.99 0.98
CA SER A 87 5.87 22.08 0.02
C SER A 87 5.82 23.47 0.69
N ALA A 88 4.97 23.62 1.70
CA ALA A 88 4.87 24.87 2.47
C ALA A 88 5.93 24.96 3.60
N ASN A 89 6.76 23.96 3.79
CA ASN A 89 7.72 23.85 4.90
C ASN A 89 7.05 24.05 6.28
N THR A 90 5.86 23.47 6.47
CA THR A 90 5.11 23.53 7.72
C THR A 90 5.10 22.19 8.44
N TYR A 91 4.94 22.22 9.77
CA TYR A 91 4.84 21.02 10.56
C TYR A 91 3.62 20.19 10.18
N PHE A 92 3.81 18.90 9.97
CA PHE A 92 2.75 17.94 9.75
C PHE A 92 2.65 16.91 10.89
N ALA A 93 3.73 16.17 11.13
CA ALA A 93 3.84 15.15 12.16
C ALA A 93 5.31 14.95 12.54
N ASP A 94 5.58 14.22 13.63
CA ASP A 94 6.94 13.80 14.00
C ASP A 94 7.33 12.47 13.34
N ALA A 95 6.36 11.59 13.13
CA ALA A 95 6.50 10.43 12.28
C ALA A 95 5.27 10.34 11.36
N ALA A 96 5.46 9.97 10.12
CA ALA A 96 4.37 9.88 9.15
C ALA A 96 4.56 8.70 8.21
N ASP A 97 3.46 8.30 7.60
CA ASP A 97 3.40 7.29 6.56
C ASP A 97 4.36 7.60 5.42
N VAL A 98 5.03 6.57 4.96
CA VAL A 98 5.79 6.54 3.72
C VAL A 98 5.24 5.40 2.89
N ASP A 99 4.34 5.72 1.98
CA ASP A 99 3.86 4.76 1.01
C ASP A 99 4.98 4.35 0.06
N TRP A 100 5.03 3.07 -0.31
CA TRP A 100 6.03 2.53 -1.23
C TRP A 100 6.14 3.33 -2.52
N SER A 101 5.03 3.87 -3.02
CA SER A 101 4.95 4.65 -4.26
C SER A 101 5.54 6.06 -4.16
N LYS A 102 5.83 6.53 -2.95
CA LYS A 102 6.31 7.89 -2.65
C LYS A 102 7.81 7.95 -2.33
N VAL A 103 8.45 6.81 -2.23
CA VAL A 103 9.84 6.70 -1.76
C VAL A 103 10.80 7.56 -2.59
N GLY A 104 10.73 7.47 -3.92
CA GLY A 104 11.58 8.27 -4.80
C GLY A 104 11.24 9.78 -4.82
N GLU A 105 9.94 10.13 -4.71
CA GLU A 105 9.51 11.53 -4.56
C GLU A 105 10.07 12.13 -3.27
N TYR A 106 9.95 11.42 -2.14
CA TYR A 106 10.42 11.91 -0.85
C TYR A 106 11.94 11.99 -0.77
N GLU A 107 12.65 11.06 -1.41
CA GLU A 107 14.11 11.12 -1.53
C GLU A 107 14.54 12.34 -2.36
N LYS A 108 13.99 12.52 -3.55
CA LYS A 108 14.36 13.61 -4.47
C LYS A 108 14.03 14.98 -3.90
N THR A 109 12.87 15.16 -3.26
CA THR A 109 12.44 16.43 -2.69
C THR A 109 13.07 16.74 -1.34
N GLY A 110 13.63 15.72 -0.67
CA GLY A 110 14.14 15.82 0.69
C GLY A 110 13.04 16.09 1.72
N TRP A 111 11.82 15.65 1.48
CA TRP A 111 10.70 15.85 2.38
C TRP A 111 10.76 14.99 3.64
N PHE A 112 11.46 13.86 3.56
CA PHE A 112 11.69 12.97 4.69
C PHE A 112 13.18 12.81 4.97
N GLU A 113 13.52 12.54 6.22
CA GLU A 113 14.88 12.27 6.66
C GLU A 113 15.30 10.84 6.30
N PRO A 114 16.47 10.62 5.66
CA PRO A 114 17.02 9.27 5.48
C PRO A 114 17.28 8.60 6.83
N LEU A 115 16.73 7.40 7.00
CA LEU A 115 16.78 6.67 8.28
C LEU A 115 18.08 5.90 8.51
N ASN A 116 18.98 5.81 7.51
CA ASN A 116 20.25 5.06 7.59
C ASN A 116 21.12 5.41 8.80
N LYS A 117 21.04 6.65 9.29
CA LYS A 117 21.83 7.10 10.46
C LYS A 117 21.35 6.51 11.79
N TRP A 118 20.11 5.97 11.83
CA TRP A 118 19.52 5.42 13.04
C TRP A 118 19.26 3.91 12.97
N PHE A 119 19.16 3.35 11.75
CA PHE A 119 18.81 1.96 11.53
C PHE A 119 19.88 1.22 10.71
N ASN A 120 20.28 0.04 11.19
CA ASN A 120 21.18 -0.84 10.45
C ASN A 120 20.40 -1.61 9.37
N VAL A 121 20.39 -1.05 8.16
CA VAL A 121 19.68 -1.63 7.00
C VAL A 121 20.07 -3.08 6.74
N ALA A 122 21.38 -3.39 6.76
CA ALA A 122 21.87 -4.75 6.50
C ALA A 122 21.41 -5.75 7.56
N GLY A 123 21.35 -5.32 8.83
CA GLY A 123 20.87 -6.16 9.93
C GLY A 123 19.35 -6.38 9.93
N LEU A 124 18.57 -5.49 9.29
CA LEU A 124 17.12 -5.61 9.22
C LEU A 124 16.63 -6.50 8.06
N ARG A 125 17.36 -6.52 6.92
CA ARG A 125 16.95 -7.26 5.72
C ARG A 125 16.54 -8.72 5.93
N PRO A 126 17.26 -9.52 6.73
CA PRO A 126 16.88 -10.93 6.90
C PRO A 126 15.50 -11.13 7.54
N ASP A 127 15.04 -10.16 8.31
CA ASP A 127 13.78 -10.21 9.06
C ASP A 127 12.66 -9.34 8.45
N MET A 128 13.05 -8.39 7.59
CA MET A 128 12.13 -7.48 6.88
C MET A 128 12.28 -7.64 5.36
N PRO A 129 11.64 -8.63 4.74
CA PRO A 129 11.84 -8.98 3.32
C PRO A 129 11.44 -7.87 2.35
N GLN A 130 10.59 -6.92 2.77
CA GLN A 130 10.14 -5.81 1.93
C GLN A 130 10.87 -4.49 2.22
N LEU A 131 11.94 -4.51 3.03
CA LEU A 131 12.71 -3.31 3.41
C LEU A 131 13.25 -2.54 2.19
N ASP A 132 13.70 -3.26 1.16
CA ASP A 132 14.29 -2.66 -0.03
C ASP A 132 13.29 -1.84 -0.87
N THR A 133 11.98 -2.04 -0.67
CA THR A 133 10.93 -1.21 -1.28
C THR A 133 11.01 0.26 -0.84
N PHE A 134 11.58 0.51 0.35
CA PHE A 134 11.74 1.85 0.93
C PHE A 134 13.13 2.48 0.71
N ILE A 135 13.94 1.89 -0.16
CA ILE A 135 15.27 2.41 -0.48
C ILE A 135 15.23 3.08 -1.86
N SER A 136 15.64 4.35 -1.91
CA SER A 136 15.89 5.12 -3.12
C SER A 136 17.26 5.79 -3.00
N ASP A 137 18.08 5.69 -4.03
CA ASP A 137 19.46 6.23 -4.05
C ASP A 137 20.27 5.87 -2.79
N ASN A 138 20.23 4.60 -2.37
CA ASN A 138 20.84 4.07 -1.14
C ASN A 138 20.35 4.72 0.17
N LYS A 139 19.28 5.49 0.15
CA LYS A 139 18.66 6.11 1.33
C LYS A 139 17.41 5.34 1.73
N LEU A 140 17.35 4.92 2.99
CA LEU A 140 16.16 4.33 3.59
C LEU A 140 15.19 5.46 3.98
N MET A 141 14.10 5.63 3.26
CA MET A 141 13.16 6.74 3.44
C MET A 141 12.05 6.42 4.44
N GLY A 142 11.72 5.15 4.62
CA GLY A 142 10.75 4.65 5.60
C GLY A 142 11.16 3.28 6.12
N LEU A 143 10.70 2.92 7.31
CA LEU A 143 10.84 1.57 7.84
C LEU A 143 9.49 0.86 7.72
N PRO A 144 9.38 -0.30 7.03
CA PRO A 144 8.10 -0.95 6.83
C PRO A 144 7.45 -1.30 8.18
N PHE A 145 6.17 -0.96 8.34
CA PHE A 145 5.39 -1.37 9.50
C PHE A 145 4.30 -2.38 9.15
N ASP A 146 4.04 -2.56 7.87
CA ASP A 146 3.27 -3.68 7.36
C ASP A 146 4.03 -4.42 6.24
N SER A 147 3.50 -5.55 5.82
CA SER A 147 4.05 -6.35 4.74
C SER A 147 3.02 -6.65 3.67
N SER A 148 2.17 -5.69 3.35
CA SER A 148 1.20 -5.83 2.27
C SER A 148 1.87 -6.24 0.96
N PHE A 149 1.24 -7.15 0.24
CA PHE A 149 1.63 -7.58 -1.10
C PHE A 149 0.42 -8.11 -1.86
N LEU A 150 0.51 -8.06 -3.17
CA LEU A 150 -0.54 -8.58 -4.03
C LEU A 150 -0.46 -10.10 -4.13
N VAL A 151 -1.59 -10.75 -4.10
CA VAL A 151 -1.71 -12.21 -4.03
C VAL A 151 -2.90 -12.70 -4.87
N THR A 152 -3.00 -13.99 -5.09
CA THR A 152 -4.19 -14.61 -5.66
C THR A 152 -5.00 -15.29 -4.55
N THR A 153 -6.31 -15.00 -4.49
CA THR A 153 -7.25 -15.62 -3.56
C THR A 153 -8.25 -16.48 -4.31
N VAL A 154 -8.58 -17.66 -3.77
CA VAL A 154 -9.54 -18.59 -4.34
C VAL A 154 -10.61 -18.98 -3.33
N ASN A 155 -11.84 -19.25 -3.81
CA ASN A 155 -12.82 -20.01 -3.06
C ASN A 155 -12.54 -21.51 -3.23
N LYS A 156 -11.91 -22.13 -2.24
CA LYS A 156 -11.52 -23.54 -2.30
C LYS A 156 -12.70 -24.51 -2.53
N ASN A 157 -13.90 -24.13 -2.06
CA ASN A 157 -15.10 -24.97 -2.25
C ASN A 157 -15.55 -24.97 -3.71
N ASP A 158 -15.47 -23.83 -4.40
CA ASP A 158 -15.82 -23.74 -5.81
C ASP A 158 -14.82 -24.47 -6.70
N PHE A 159 -13.55 -24.44 -6.38
CA PHE A 159 -12.50 -25.22 -7.04
C PHE A 159 -12.69 -26.71 -6.80
N ALA A 160 -12.92 -27.14 -5.56
CA ALA A 160 -13.19 -28.54 -5.22
C ALA A 160 -14.41 -29.09 -5.95
N LYS A 161 -15.51 -28.31 -6.03
CA LYS A 161 -16.74 -28.68 -6.79
C LYS A 161 -16.48 -28.90 -8.28
N ALA A 162 -15.51 -28.17 -8.84
CA ALA A 162 -15.06 -28.35 -10.22
C ALA A 162 -14.05 -29.49 -10.41
N GLY A 163 -13.70 -30.22 -9.36
CA GLY A 163 -12.67 -31.29 -9.37
C GLY A 163 -11.24 -30.78 -9.43
N VAL A 164 -11.00 -29.50 -9.16
CA VAL A 164 -9.67 -28.91 -9.07
C VAL A 164 -9.18 -29.03 -7.61
N THR A 165 -8.42 -30.09 -7.35
CA THR A 165 -7.90 -30.42 -6.00
C THR A 165 -6.47 -29.94 -5.78
N THR A 166 -5.76 -29.61 -6.84
CA THR A 166 -4.41 -29.01 -6.80
C THR A 166 -4.45 -27.69 -7.54
N MET A 167 -4.04 -26.61 -6.85
CA MET A 167 -4.06 -25.29 -7.45
C MET A 167 -3.03 -25.19 -8.59
N PRO A 168 -3.42 -24.64 -9.74
CA PRO A 168 -2.54 -24.51 -10.89
C PRO A 168 -1.43 -23.48 -10.61
N THR A 169 -0.23 -23.78 -11.08
CA THR A 169 0.94 -22.91 -10.92
C THR A 169 1.23 -22.05 -12.15
N THR A 170 0.60 -22.37 -13.30
CA THR A 170 0.80 -21.61 -14.55
C THR A 170 -0.47 -20.88 -14.97
N LEU A 171 -0.32 -19.70 -15.60
CA LEU A 171 -1.45 -18.93 -16.12
C LEU A 171 -2.28 -19.67 -17.18
N ALA A 172 -1.65 -20.58 -17.94
CA ALA A 172 -2.37 -21.42 -18.90
C ALA A 172 -3.30 -22.41 -18.19
N ALA A 173 -2.77 -23.16 -17.20
CA ALA A 173 -3.57 -24.09 -16.40
C ALA A 173 -4.61 -23.32 -15.56
N TRP A 174 -4.26 -22.19 -14.99
CA TRP A 174 -5.14 -21.30 -14.25
C TRP A 174 -6.37 -20.89 -15.08
N THR A 175 -6.14 -20.41 -16.30
CA THR A 175 -7.23 -20.01 -17.21
C THR A 175 -8.15 -21.19 -17.56
N ALA A 176 -7.57 -22.37 -17.82
CA ALA A 176 -8.35 -23.58 -18.11
C ALA A 176 -9.17 -24.05 -16.90
N ASP A 177 -8.59 -24.01 -15.70
CA ASP A 177 -9.29 -24.40 -14.48
C ASP A 177 -10.39 -23.39 -14.10
N LEU A 178 -10.17 -22.09 -14.25
CA LEU A 178 -11.22 -21.08 -14.07
C LEU A 178 -12.44 -21.33 -14.96
N GLN A 179 -12.25 -21.75 -16.21
CA GLN A 179 -13.36 -22.12 -17.11
C GLN A 179 -14.15 -23.32 -16.58
N LYS A 180 -13.46 -24.34 -16.04
CA LYS A 180 -14.10 -25.51 -15.40
C LYS A 180 -14.86 -25.07 -14.14
N VAL A 181 -14.24 -24.23 -13.31
CA VAL A 181 -14.83 -23.69 -12.07
C VAL A 181 -16.06 -22.88 -12.37
N GLY A 182 -16.00 -21.98 -13.35
CA GLY A 182 -17.14 -21.20 -13.80
C GLY A 182 -18.31 -22.08 -14.23
N LYS A 183 -18.04 -23.09 -15.07
CA LYS A 183 -19.06 -24.05 -15.52
C LYS A 183 -19.68 -24.84 -14.37
N ALA A 184 -18.86 -25.37 -13.45
CA ALA A 184 -19.31 -26.19 -12.33
C ALA A 184 -20.16 -25.41 -11.31
N ASN A 185 -19.90 -24.11 -11.17
CA ASN A 185 -20.57 -23.24 -10.21
C ASN A 185 -21.64 -22.31 -10.84
N GLY A 186 -21.84 -22.38 -12.15
CA GLY A 186 -22.79 -21.52 -12.84
C GLY A 186 -22.35 -20.05 -12.91
N MET A 187 -21.05 -19.79 -12.80
CA MET A 187 -20.46 -18.46 -12.88
C MET A 187 -20.04 -18.16 -14.33
N ALA A 188 -20.65 -17.16 -14.94
CA ALA A 188 -20.29 -16.75 -16.32
C ALA A 188 -18.87 -16.15 -16.37
N SER A 189 -18.45 -15.50 -15.30
CA SER A 189 -17.14 -14.83 -15.15
C SER A 189 -16.57 -15.20 -13.79
N PRO A 190 -15.75 -16.24 -13.68
CA PRO A 190 -15.29 -16.77 -12.39
C PRO A 190 -14.12 -16.02 -11.76
N LEU A 191 -13.54 -15.01 -12.43
CA LEU A 191 -12.36 -14.29 -12.00
C LEU A 191 -12.65 -12.82 -11.75
N ASP A 192 -12.22 -12.30 -10.61
CA ASP A 192 -12.19 -10.87 -10.34
C ASP A 192 -10.81 -10.28 -10.66
N ILE A 193 -10.80 -9.25 -11.49
CA ILE A 193 -9.72 -8.27 -11.70
C ILE A 193 -10.39 -6.92 -11.89
N GLN A 194 -9.97 -5.92 -11.12
CA GLN A 194 -10.52 -4.58 -11.20
C GLN A 194 -9.85 -3.80 -12.33
N LEU A 195 -10.65 -3.09 -13.13
CA LEU A 195 -10.20 -2.43 -14.35
C LEU A 195 -10.59 -0.95 -14.40
N ALA A 196 -11.13 -0.38 -13.32
CA ALA A 196 -11.34 1.05 -13.21
C ALA A 196 -10.00 1.80 -13.31
N THR A 197 -10.03 3.04 -13.82
CA THR A 197 -8.86 3.92 -13.86
C THR A 197 -8.51 4.38 -12.45
N ALA A 198 -7.92 3.48 -11.67
CA ALA A 198 -7.52 3.64 -10.27
C ALA A 198 -6.20 2.91 -10.02
N GLU A 199 -5.56 3.16 -8.89
CA GLU A 199 -4.24 2.61 -8.54
C GLU A 199 -4.20 1.08 -8.59
N GLY A 200 -5.27 0.40 -8.18
CA GLY A 200 -5.37 -1.06 -8.25
C GLY A 200 -5.13 -1.65 -9.64
N LEU A 201 -5.45 -0.93 -10.72
CA LEU A 201 -5.15 -1.38 -12.08
C LEU A 201 -3.66 -1.31 -12.41
N SER A 202 -2.97 -0.27 -11.95
CA SER A 202 -1.51 -0.15 -12.13
C SER A 202 -0.78 -1.23 -11.36
N THR A 203 -1.09 -1.40 -10.09
CA THR A 203 -0.45 -2.40 -9.23
C THR A 203 -0.75 -3.82 -9.71
N CYS A 204 -1.96 -4.07 -10.23
CA CYS A 204 -2.30 -5.34 -10.85
C CYS A 204 -1.45 -5.64 -12.10
N TRP A 205 -1.19 -4.65 -12.95
CA TRP A 205 -0.28 -4.85 -14.07
C TRP A 205 1.16 -5.14 -13.61
N TYR A 206 1.63 -4.48 -12.54
CA TYR A 206 2.96 -4.78 -11.97
C TYR A 206 2.99 -6.20 -11.40
N GLN A 207 1.94 -6.59 -10.68
CA GLN A 207 1.77 -7.95 -10.17
C GLN A 207 1.79 -8.99 -11.28
N MET A 208 1.04 -8.79 -12.34
CA MET A 208 1.01 -9.70 -13.47
C MET A 208 2.34 -9.71 -14.23
N THR A 209 3.03 -8.57 -14.33
CA THR A 209 4.39 -8.51 -14.91
C THR A 209 5.37 -9.35 -14.10
N ALA A 210 5.28 -9.29 -12.76
CA ALA A 210 6.09 -10.14 -11.87
C ALA A 210 5.74 -11.63 -12.03
N ALA A 211 4.47 -11.97 -12.22
CA ALA A 211 4.03 -13.33 -12.53
C ALA A 211 4.57 -13.85 -13.87
N PHE A 212 4.78 -12.97 -14.85
CA PHE A 212 5.47 -13.29 -16.10
C PHE A 212 7.02 -13.26 -15.98
N GLY A 213 7.56 -13.03 -14.79
CA GLY A 213 8.99 -13.12 -14.51
C GLY A 213 9.79 -11.83 -14.78
N GLY A 214 9.17 -10.65 -14.71
CA GLY A 214 9.85 -9.38 -14.93
C GLY A 214 9.40 -8.24 -14.03
N GLN A 215 9.86 -7.06 -14.37
CA GLN A 215 9.42 -5.78 -13.80
C GLN A 215 9.15 -4.81 -14.96
N VAL A 216 8.30 -3.81 -14.72
CA VAL A 216 7.88 -2.87 -15.77
C VAL A 216 8.95 -1.83 -16.11
N LEU A 217 9.86 -1.54 -15.17
CA LEU A 217 11.01 -0.66 -15.39
C LEU A 217 12.32 -1.43 -15.16
N THR A 218 13.38 -0.97 -15.83
CA THR A 218 14.76 -1.42 -15.55
C THR A 218 15.30 -0.68 -14.30
N ALA A 219 16.48 -1.09 -13.82
CA ALA A 219 17.19 -0.38 -12.75
C ALA A 219 17.58 1.07 -13.10
N GLN A 220 17.53 1.45 -14.36
CA GLN A 220 17.73 2.81 -14.85
C GLN A 220 16.41 3.51 -15.18
N ASP A 221 15.28 3.02 -14.66
CA ASP A 221 13.93 3.53 -14.90
C ASP A 221 13.55 3.62 -16.39
N ALA A 222 14.09 2.74 -17.23
CA ALA A 222 13.68 2.64 -18.63
C ALA A 222 12.52 1.63 -18.79
N PRO A 223 11.61 1.84 -19.75
CA PRO A 223 10.54 0.89 -20.04
C PRO A 223 11.07 -0.50 -20.40
N ALA A 224 10.59 -1.55 -19.69
CA ALA A 224 10.97 -2.95 -19.92
C ALA A 224 9.80 -3.79 -20.51
N PHE A 225 8.76 -3.13 -21.03
CA PHE A 225 7.50 -3.76 -21.40
C PHE A 225 7.08 -3.55 -22.87
N THR A 226 7.91 -2.95 -23.71
CA THR A 226 7.50 -2.54 -25.06
C THR A 226 7.58 -3.67 -26.10
N SER A 227 8.43 -4.66 -25.89
CA SER A 227 8.55 -5.82 -26.77
C SER A 227 7.40 -6.80 -26.54
N PRO A 228 6.77 -7.37 -27.59
CA PRO A 228 5.69 -8.37 -27.44
C PRO A 228 6.07 -9.60 -26.59
N GLY A 229 7.35 -9.98 -26.54
CA GLY A 229 7.86 -11.06 -25.72
C GLY A 229 8.21 -10.64 -24.27
N SER A 230 8.16 -9.36 -23.94
CA SER A 230 8.49 -8.89 -22.58
C SER A 230 7.41 -9.23 -21.57
N PRO A 231 7.76 -9.50 -20.30
CA PRO A 231 6.81 -9.81 -19.24
C PRO A 231 5.69 -8.78 -19.11
N GLY A 232 5.99 -7.49 -19.15
CA GLY A 232 4.98 -6.44 -19.03
C GLY A 232 4.00 -6.37 -20.20
N TYR A 233 4.46 -6.61 -21.42
CA TYR A 233 3.58 -6.72 -22.59
C TYR A 233 2.64 -7.93 -22.47
N GLN A 234 3.21 -9.09 -22.12
CA GLN A 234 2.44 -10.33 -21.95
C GLN A 234 1.41 -10.21 -20.82
N ALA A 235 1.79 -9.57 -19.70
CA ALA A 235 0.90 -9.29 -18.59
C ALA A 235 -0.30 -8.42 -19.00
N MET A 236 -0.04 -7.31 -19.69
CA MET A 236 -1.10 -6.44 -20.21
C MET A 236 -2.02 -7.19 -21.19
N SER A 237 -1.42 -7.96 -22.09
CA SER A 237 -2.17 -8.80 -23.04
C SER A 237 -3.08 -9.80 -22.33
N TRP A 238 -2.58 -10.43 -21.28
CA TRP A 238 -3.35 -11.40 -20.51
C TRP A 238 -4.53 -10.72 -19.78
N ILE A 239 -4.32 -9.59 -19.10
CA ILE A 239 -5.37 -8.81 -18.42
C ILE A 239 -6.48 -8.41 -19.41
N VAL A 240 -6.09 -7.81 -20.53
CA VAL A 240 -7.01 -7.35 -21.58
C VAL A 240 -7.80 -8.54 -22.17
N ASN A 241 -7.14 -9.66 -22.44
CA ASN A 241 -7.79 -10.85 -22.96
C ASN A 241 -8.71 -11.52 -21.94
N ALA A 242 -8.36 -11.56 -20.66
CA ALA A 242 -9.23 -12.10 -19.60
C ALA A 242 -10.55 -11.31 -19.53
N TYR A 243 -10.49 -10.00 -19.65
CA TYR A 243 -11.68 -9.16 -19.70
C TYR A 243 -12.48 -9.36 -21.01
N LYS A 244 -11.81 -9.29 -22.16
CA LYS A 244 -12.48 -9.41 -23.49
C LYS A 244 -13.15 -10.78 -23.70
N SER A 245 -12.53 -11.85 -23.20
CA SER A 245 -13.06 -13.21 -23.28
C SER A 245 -14.25 -13.48 -22.32
N GLY A 246 -14.52 -12.57 -21.39
CA GLY A 246 -15.58 -12.74 -20.39
C GLY A 246 -15.17 -13.58 -19.18
N LEU A 247 -13.87 -13.89 -19.01
CA LEU A 247 -13.36 -14.53 -17.80
C LEU A 247 -13.55 -13.62 -16.57
N VAL A 248 -13.50 -12.31 -16.79
CA VAL A 248 -13.74 -11.23 -15.80
C VAL A 248 -15.12 -10.59 -16.07
N PRO A 249 -15.92 -10.29 -15.03
CA PRO A 249 -17.22 -9.62 -15.19
C PRO A 249 -17.10 -8.30 -15.96
N LYS A 250 -18.04 -8.04 -16.88
CA LYS A 250 -18.02 -6.79 -17.68
C LYS A 250 -18.14 -5.53 -16.83
N GLY A 251 -18.81 -5.61 -15.66
CA GLY A 251 -18.92 -4.50 -14.71
C GLY A 251 -17.58 -4.05 -14.13
N ASN A 252 -16.58 -4.94 -14.08
CA ASN A 252 -15.28 -4.68 -13.50
C ASN A 252 -14.49 -3.57 -14.21
N ILE A 253 -14.90 -3.19 -15.41
CA ILE A 253 -14.31 -2.03 -16.09
C ILE A 253 -14.48 -0.71 -15.30
N ASN A 254 -15.48 -0.63 -14.44
CA ASN A 254 -15.75 0.53 -13.58
C ASN A 254 -15.56 0.21 -12.10
N THR A 255 -15.01 -0.96 -11.76
CA THR A 255 -14.89 -1.42 -10.38
C THR A 255 -13.47 -1.22 -9.89
N THR A 256 -13.32 -0.56 -8.73
CA THR A 256 -12.06 -0.45 -8.01
C THR A 256 -11.79 -1.72 -7.20
N ASP A 257 -10.56 -1.89 -6.71
CA ASP A 257 -10.10 -3.07 -5.97
C ASP A 257 -11.00 -3.44 -4.77
N TYR A 258 -11.11 -2.59 -3.77
CA TYR A 258 -11.97 -2.85 -2.60
C TYR A 258 -13.44 -3.09 -2.95
N GLN A 259 -13.93 -2.41 -3.98
CA GLN A 259 -15.30 -2.61 -4.45
C GLN A 259 -15.45 -4.01 -5.04
N GLY A 260 -14.51 -4.47 -5.88
CA GLY A 260 -14.50 -5.83 -6.43
C GLY A 260 -14.46 -6.89 -5.34
N PHE A 261 -13.55 -6.77 -4.38
CA PHE A 261 -13.43 -7.74 -3.28
C PHE A 261 -14.73 -7.88 -2.48
N THR A 262 -15.39 -6.77 -2.18
CA THR A 262 -16.62 -6.75 -1.36
C THR A 262 -17.87 -7.12 -2.12
N THR A 263 -17.96 -6.83 -3.43
CA THR A 263 -19.16 -7.07 -4.23
C THR A 263 -19.12 -8.37 -5.05
N GLU A 264 -17.94 -8.83 -5.43
CA GLU A 264 -17.79 -10.03 -6.25
C GLU A 264 -17.39 -11.24 -5.38
N MET A 265 -16.17 -11.28 -4.82
CA MET A 265 -15.70 -12.43 -4.05
C MET A 265 -16.45 -12.62 -2.73
N ALA A 266 -16.62 -11.58 -1.92
CA ALA A 266 -17.34 -11.70 -0.66
C ALA A 266 -18.82 -12.11 -0.83
N LYS A 267 -19.39 -11.92 -2.00
CA LYS A 267 -20.78 -12.35 -2.35
C LYS A 267 -20.83 -13.64 -3.15
N ASN A 268 -19.70 -14.32 -3.31
CA ASN A 268 -19.57 -15.57 -4.09
C ASN A 268 -20.07 -15.45 -5.53
N ARG A 269 -19.80 -14.32 -6.18
CA ARG A 269 -20.14 -14.11 -7.60
C ARG A 269 -19.01 -14.53 -8.52
N VAL A 270 -17.78 -14.58 -7.98
CA VAL A 270 -16.57 -15.09 -8.61
C VAL A 270 -15.93 -16.14 -7.71
N ALA A 271 -15.16 -17.04 -8.28
CA ALA A 271 -14.46 -18.11 -7.57
C ALA A 271 -13.01 -17.74 -7.24
N ALA A 272 -12.47 -16.70 -7.85
CA ALA A 272 -11.08 -16.26 -7.65
C ALA A 272 -10.93 -14.75 -7.82
N VAL A 273 -9.91 -14.21 -7.16
CA VAL A 273 -9.43 -12.84 -7.32
C VAL A 273 -7.95 -12.89 -7.62
N MET A 274 -7.50 -12.25 -8.70
CA MET A 274 -6.08 -11.95 -8.91
C MET A 274 -5.81 -10.50 -8.54
N CYS A 275 -4.57 -10.23 -8.12
CA CYS A 275 -4.19 -8.90 -7.61
C CYS A 275 -4.98 -8.49 -6.34
N ASP A 276 -5.35 -9.49 -5.54
CA ASP A 276 -5.96 -9.28 -4.23
C ASP A 276 -4.92 -8.82 -3.21
N TYR A 277 -5.35 -8.23 -2.11
CA TYR A 277 -4.46 -7.85 -1.03
C TYR A 277 -4.30 -8.96 0.02
N SER A 278 -3.09 -9.09 0.52
CA SER A 278 -2.70 -10.12 1.49
C SER A 278 -3.43 -10.06 2.85
N GLY A 279 -4.31 -9.09 3.08
CA GLY A 279 -5.18 -8.98 4.26
C GLY A 279 -6.64 -9.38 4.02
N SER A 280 -7.07 -9.58 2.76
CA SER A 280 -8.48 -9.67 2.36
C SER A 280 -9.22 -10.87 2.98
N VAL A 281 -8.56 -12.03 3.13
CA VAL A 281 -9.21 -13.21 3.75
C VAL A 281 -9.68 -12.89 5.17
N GLY A 282 -8.85 -12.23 5.98
CA GLY A 282 -9.22 -11.88 7.35
C GLY A 282 -10.18 -10.70 7.46
N SER A 283 -9.93 -9.64 6.67
CA SER A 283 -10.61 -8.36 6.83
C SER A 283 -11.91 -8.23 6.01
N ILE A 284 -12.08 -9.03 4.96
CA ILE A 284 -13.22 -8.96 4.03
C ILE A 284 -13.96 -10.29 3.97
N TYR A 285 -13.28 -11.38 3.59
CA TYR A 285 -13.96 -12.64 3.25
C TYR A 285 -14.40 -13.44 4.47
N ASN A 286 -13.69 -13.35 5.61
CA ASN A 286 -14.04 -14.00 6.86
C ASN A 286 -14.88 -13.13 7.81
N VAL A 287 -15.55 -12.09 7.31
CA VAL A 287 -16.45 -11.23 8.09
C VAL A 287 -17.90 -11.70 7.93
N PRO A 288 -18.50 -12.42 8.91
CA PRO A 288 -19.83 -13.03 8.76
C PRO A 288 -20.95 -12.04 8.45
N ALA A 289 -20.81 -10.78 8.89
CA ALA A 289 -21.84 -9.74 8.68
C ALA A 289 -21.93 -9.29 7.20
N SER A 290 -20.87 -9.48 6.41
CA SER A 290 -20.77 -8.93 5.04
C SER A 290 -20.37 -9.95 3.97
N SER A 291 -19.93 -11.15 4.36
CA SER A 291 -19.43 -12.17 3.45
C SER A 291 -20.27 -13.44 3.45
N SER A 292 -20.47 -14.03 2.27
CA SER A 292 -21.06 -15.34 2.06
C SER A 292 -20.04 -16.47 1.94
N VAL A 293 -18.74 -16.14 1.91
CA VAL A 293 -17.64 -17.10 1.71
C VAL A 293 -16.78 -17.30 2.96
N VAL A 294 -17.36 -17.09 4.14
CA VAL A 294 -16.65 -17.24 5.43
C VAL A 294 -16.02 -18.63 5.55
N ASN A 295 -14.72 -18.68 5.83
CA ASN A 295 -13.89 -19.89 5.92
C ASN A 295 -13.79 -20.71 4.61
N GLN A 296 -14.18 -20.15 3.47
CA GLN A 296 -14.11 -20.83 2.17
C GLN A 296 -12.96 -20.33 1.28
N THR A 297 -12.35 -19.21 1.64
CA THR A 297 -11.28 -18.61 0.85
C THR A 297 -9.90 -18.98 1.39
N GLU A 298 -8.92 -19.02 0.50
CA GLU A 298 -7.51 -19.21 0.83
C GLU A 298 -6.62 -18.44 -0.15
N TYR A 299 -5.42 -18.08 0.32
CA TYR A 299 -4.37 -17.52 -0.52
C TYR A 299 -3.60 -18.63 -1.23
N ILE A 300 -3.30 -18.39 -2.48
CA ILE A 300 -2.39 -19.22 -3.26
C ILE A 300 -1.25 -18.38 -3.83
N PRO A 301 -0.06 -18.95 -4.06
CA PRO A 301 0.96 -18.29 -4.88
C PRO A 301 0.38 -17.94 -6.24
N THR A 302 0.65 -16.72 -6.73
CA THR A 302 0.12 -16.28 -8.03
C THR A 302 0.63 -17.20 -9.16
N PRO A 303 -0.26 -17.79 -9.99
CA PRO A 303 0.16 -18.54 -11.16
C PRO A 303 1.01 -17.69 -12.10
N GLY A 304 2.13 -18.21 -12.56
CA GLY A 304 3.05 -17.49 -13.44
C GLY A 304 3.07 -18.01 -14.86
N ALA A 305 3.99 -17.54 -15.68
CA ALA A 305 4.12 -17.95 -17.08
C ALA A 305 4.48 -19.43 -17.23
N THR A 306 5.43 -19.92 -16.44
CA THR A 306 5.99 -21.30 -16.56
C THR A 306 5.95 -22.08 -15.25
N GLY A 307 5.44 -21.53 -14.18
CA GLY A 307 5.38 -22.07 -12.82
C GLY A 307 4.81 -21.02 -11.90
N VAL A 308 5.02 -21.13 -10.60
CA VAL A 308 4.63 -20.11 -9.62
C VAL A 308 5.33 -18.79 -9.95
N GLY A 309 4.54 -17.72 -10.07
CA GLY A 309 5.03 -16.38 -10.34
C GLY A 309 5.53 -15.67 -9.08
N LYS A 310 6.09 -14.47 -9.28
CA LYS A 310 6.42 -13.57 -8.19
C LYS A 310 5.21 -12.72 -7.79
N ASN A 311 5.21 -12.24 -6.57
CA ASN A 311 4.20 -11.34 -6.01
C ASN A 311 4.81 -9.97 -5.79
N VAL A 312 4.06 -8.91 -6.05
CA VAL A 312 4.53 -7.53 -5.88
C VAL A 312 4.24 -7.05 -4.47
N ALA A 313 5.30 -6.59 -3.79
CA ALA A 313 5.22 -5.91 -2.51
C ALA A 313 4.63 -4.50 -2.68
N ASN A 314 3.66 -4.15 -1.83
CA ASN A 314 3.09 -2.81 -1.74
C ASN A 314 2.89 -2.37 -0.28
N PRO A 315 3.94 -2.48 0.55
CA PRO A 315 3.85 -2.19 1.98
C PRO A 315 3.78 -0.69 2.25
N ASP A 316 3.24 -0.35 3.43
CA ASP A 316 3.41 0.97 4.03
C ASP A 316 4.59 0.98 5.01
N GLY A 317 5.28 2.09 5.04
CA GLY A 317 6.38 2.35 5.95
C GLY A 317 6.11 3.58 6.82
N ILE A 318 6.97 3.78 7.80
CA ILE A 318 6.94 4.96 8.66
C ILE A 318 8.28 5.68 8.59
N GLY A 319 8.23 6.99 8.34
CA GLY A 319 9.40 7.85 8.21
C GLY A 319 9.30 9.11 9.06
N ILE A 320 10.32 9.94 8.99
CA ILE A 320 10.43 11.19 9.73
C ILE A 320 10.35 12.36 8.75
N PRO A 321 9.24 13.11 8.74
CA PRO A 321 9.14 14.32 7.92
C PRO A 321 10.24 15.33 8.30
N LYS A 322 10.78 16.06 7.33
CA LYS A 322 11.84 17.06 7.57
C LYS A 322 11.40 18.17 8.52
N THR A 323 10.11 18.41 8.64
CA THR A 323 9.52 19.41 9.53
C THR A 323 9.21 18.87 10.93
N ALA A 324 9.59 17.64 11.25
CA ALA A 324 9.39 17.02 12.56
C ALA A 324 10.02 17.86 13.70
N LYS A 325 9.28 18.03 14.78
CA LYS A 325 9.72 18.82 15.95
C LYS A 325 10.43 17.98 17.01
N ASN A 326 10.14 16.69 17.06
CA ASN A 326 10.72 15.75 18.00
C ASN A 326 11.31 14.52 17.28
N VAL A 327 12.38 14.74 16.50
CA VAL A 327 13.06 13.68 15.73
C VAL A 327 13.54 12.53 16.64
N ALA A 328 14.11 12.85 17.82
CA ALA A 328 14.57 11.81 18.75
C ALA A 328 13.42 10.95 19.29
N GLY A 329 12.27 11.57 19.55
CA GLY A 329 11.04 10.86 19.93
C GLY A 329 10.49 10.01 18.80
N ALA A 330 10.51 10.52 17.58
CA ALA A 330 10.09 9.77 16.37
C ALA A 330 10.96 8.54 16.13
N VAL A 331 12.29 8.66 16.24
CA VAL A 331 13.23 7.53 16.11
C VAL A 331 12.91 6.44 17.14
N LYS A 332 12.73 6.82 18.42
CA LYS A 332 12.36 5.84 19.47
C LYS A 332 11.02 5.18 19.18
N PHE A 333 10.06 5.95 18.66
CA PHE A 333 8.75 5.40 18.31
C PHE A 333 8.87 4.42 17.15
N ILE A 334 9.58 4.76 16.08
CA ILE A 334 9.76 3.89 14.91
C ILE A 334 10.44 2.59 15.32
N GLN A 335 11.50 2.64 16.14
CA GLN A 335 12.19 1.44 16.68
C GLN A 335 11.21 0.55 17.45
N TRP A 336 10.43 1.13 18.35
CA TRP A 336 9.46 0.42 19.17
C TRP A 336 8.29 -0.10 18.34
N PHE A 337 7.77 0.70 17.42
CA PHE A 337 6.61 0.38 16.58
C PHE A 337 6.89 -0.77 15.60
N THR A 338 8.12 -0.84 15.11
CA THR A 338 8.57 -1.90 14.18
C THR A 338 9.27 -3.05 14.91
N ASP A 339 9.18 -3.14 16.23
CA ASP A 339 9.68 -4.27 17.02
C ASP A 339 8.82 -5.53 16.81
N THR A 340 9.44 -6.70 16.92
CA THR A 340 8.81 -8.00 16.65
C THR A 340 7.54 -8.24 17.46
N GLU A 341 7.58 -8.02 18.78
CA GLU A 341 6.43 -8.30 19.65
C GLU A 341 5.33 -7.24 19.50
N ASN A 342 5.73 -5.98 19.31
CA ASN A 342 4.78 -4.88 19.14
C ASN A 342 3.99 -5.02 17.84
N GLN A 343 4.65 -5.38 16.74
CA GLN A 343 3.98 -5.66 15.48
C GLN A 343 3.05 -6.87 15.56
N ALA A 344 3.50 -7.97 16.15
CA ALA A 344 2.67 -9.14 16.35
C ALA A 344 1.44 -8.83 17.24
N THR A 345 1.62 -8.00 18.28
CA THR A 345 0.53 -7.58 19.16
C THR A 345 -0.48 -6.69 18.41
N TRP A 346 -0.01 -5.77 17.58
CA TRP A 346 -0.89 -4.94 16.75
C TRP A 346 -1.63 -5.78 15.71
N ALA A 347 -0.96 -6.73 15.09
CA ALA A 347 -1.56 -7.66 14.15
C ALA A 347 -2.54 -8.68 14.81
N GLY A 348 -2.77 -8.57 16.12
CA GLY A 348 -3.81 -9.33 16.82
C GLY A 348 -3.34 -10.56 17.60
N LEU A 349 -2.08 -10.65 18.02
CA LEU A 349 -1.52 -11.76 18.79
C LEU A 349 -2.38 -12.12 20.04
N LYS A 350 -3.09 -11.14 20.63
CA LYS A 350 -3.94 -11.30 21.82
C LYS A 350 -5.42 -11.04 21.57
N GLY A 351 -5.87 -11.12 20.32
CA GLY A 351 -7.26 -10.89 19.97
C GLY A 351 -8.21 -11.93 20.61
N PRO A 352 -9.46 -11.55 20.96
CA PRO A 352 -10.42 -12.48 21.50
C PRO A 352 -10.77 -13.58 20.47
N LYS A 353 -10.76 -14.84 20.92
CA LYS A 353 -11.20 -16.03 20.17
C LYS A 353 -10.39 -16.40 18.92
N ASN A 354 -9.08 -16.16 18.88
CA ASN A 354 -8.23 -16.54 17.73
C ASN A 354 -8.69 -15.97 16.39
N VAL A 355 -9.57 -14.99 16.37
CA VAL A 355 -9.91 -14.23 15.16
C VAL A 355 -8.91 -13.11 15.08
N VAL A 356 -7.91 -13.31 14.26
CA VAL A 356 -6.94 -12.28 14.01
C VAL A 356 -7.40 -11.51 12.80
N SER A 357 -7.55 -10.21 12.98
CA SER A 357 -7.42 -9.31 11.85
C SER A 357 -5.99 -9.49 11.32
N THR A 358 -5.84 -10.02 10.12
CA THR A 358 -4.53 -10.08 9.46
C THR A 358 -4.16 -8.73 8.84
N PHE A 359 -4.83 -7.67 9.24
CA PHE A 359 -4.58 -6.30 8.80
C PHE A 359 -4.37 -5.40 10.03
N PRO A 360 -3.21 -4.72 10.15
CA PRO A 360 -2.05 -4.82 9.25
C PRO A 360 -1.25 -6.12 9.46
N LEU A 361 -0.70 -6.67 8.38
CA LEU A 361 0.27 -7.76 8.46
C LEU A 361 1.59 -7.20 9.00
N PRO A 362 2.30 -7.93 9.89
CA PRO A 362 3.56 -7.44 10.40
C PRO A 362 4.64 -7.39 9.32
N ALA A 363 5.52 -6.40 9.36
CA ALA A 363 6.63 -6.27 8.42
C ALA A 363 7.77 -7.28 8.67
N ARG A 364 7.79 -7.92 9.86
CA ARG A 364 8.85 -8.84 10.27
C ARG A 364 8.45 -10.29 10.15
N LEU A 365 9.33 -11.13 9.62
CA LEU A 365 9.16 -12.58 9.62
C LEU A 365 9.13 -13.14 11.05
N SER A 366 9.90 -12.60 11.97
CA SER A 366 9.86 -12.95 13.39
C SER A 366 8.48 -12.70 14.01
N SER A 367 7.77 -11.64 13.61
CA SER A 367 6.40 -11.37 14.05
C SER A 367 5.39 -12.34 13.45
N PHE A 368 5.54 -12.74 12.17
CA PHE A 368 4.75 -13.82 11.57
C PHE A 368 4.89 -15.12 12.34
N ASN A 369 6.14 -15.48 12.73
CA ASN A 369 6.38 -16.70 13.51
C ASN A 369 5.66 -16.66 14.87
N LEU A 370 5.62 -15.50 15.55
CA LEU A 370 4.84 -15.36 16.78
C LEU A 370 3.34 -15.58 16.53
N LEU A 371 2.77 -15.00 15.47
CA LEU A 371 1.37 -15.20 15.13
C LEU A 371 1.05 -16.66 14.83
N ILE A 372 1.88 -17.33 14.03
CA ILE A 372 1.72 -18.74 13.67
C ILE A 372 1.80 -19.64 14.91
N ASN A 373 2.79 -19.45 15.77
CA ASN A 373 2.98 -20.22 16.98
C ASN A 373 1.84 -20.06 18.00
N HIS A 374 1.10 -18.96 17.93
CA HIS A 374 -0.09 -18.73 18.75
C HIS A 374 -1.41 -19.12 18.06
N GLY A 375 -1.35 -19.91 16.97
CA GLY A 375 -2.52 -20.49 16.32
C GLY A 375 -3.34 -19.52 15.49
N ASN A 376 -2.70 -18.50 14.93
CA ASN A 376 -3.35 -17.57 14.01
C ASN A 376 -3.69 -18.29 12.69
N SER A 377 -4.97 -18.23 12.29
CA SER A 377 -5.48 -19.06 11.19
C SER A 377 -5.64 -18.31 9.86
N ASN A 378 -6.06 -17.15 9.72
CA ASN A 378 -6.49 -16.45 8.49
C ASN A 378 -5.45 -16.42 7.33
N GLY A 379 -4.85 -17.55 7.01
CA GLY A 379 -3.88 -17.69 5.92
C GLY A 379 -2.49 -17.13 6.23
N VAL A 380 -2.18 -16.83 7.50
CA VAL A 380 -0.88 -16.23 7.89
C VAL A 380 0.31 -17.08 7.49
N SER A 381 0.21 -18.42 7.61
CA SER A 381 1.28 -19.32 7.20
C SER A 381 1.49 -19.34 5.69
N GLN A 382 0.40 -19.25 4.90
CA GLN A 382 0.49 -19.14 3.45
C GLN A 382 1.13 -17.80 3.04
N LEU A 383 0.70 -16.71 3.69
CA LEU A 383 1.26 -15.37 3.44
C LEU A 383 2.74 -15.31 3.79
N GLU A 384 3.14 -15.86 4.93
CA GLU A 384 4.55 -15.95 5.34
C GLU A 384 5.39 -16.73 4.33
N SER A 385 4.89 -17.86 3.85
CA SER A 385 5.56 -18.64 2.81
C SER A 385 5.71 -17.85 1.50
N ILE A 386 4.66 -17.15 1.06
CA ILE A 386 4.68 -16.36 -0.18
C ILE A 386 5.66 -15.19 -0.05
N ILE A 387 5.63 -14.44 1.04
CA ILE A 387 6.50 -13.27 1.21
C ILE A 387 7.99 -13.66 1.26
N LYS A 388 8.31 -14.80 1.86
CA LYS A 388 9.70 -15.31 1.92
C LYS A 388 10.25 -15.73 0.56
N THR A 389 9.42 -16.29 -0.30
CA THR A 389 9.90 -17.01 -1.49
C THR A 389 9.51 -16.35 -2.81
N HIS A 390 8.44 -15.57 -2.81
CA HIS A 390 7.84 -15.05 -4.04
C HIS A 390 7.67 -13.53 -4.09
N ALA A 391 7.68 -12.80 -2.95
CA ALA A 391 7.53 -11.36 -2.96
C ALA A 391 8.77 -10.64 -3.52
N GLN A 392 8.53 -9.59 -4.30
CA GLN A 392 9.57 -8.70 -4.82
C GLN A 392 9.08 -7.25 -4.82
N PRO A 393 9.99 -6.24 -4.76
CA PRO A 393 9.62 -4.84 -4.95
C PRO A 393 8.97 -4.62 -6.33
N PRO A 394 8.03 -3.65 -6.46
CA PRO A 394 7.44 -3.30 -7.76
C PRO A 394 8.46 -2.79 -8.76
N PHE A 395 9.48 -2.09 -8.28
CA PHE A 395 10.56 -1.50 -9.08
C PHE A 395 11.93 -1.85 -8.53
N PRO A 396 12.97 -1.99 -9.37
CA PRO A 396 14.31 -2.39 -8.93
C PRO A 396 14.98 -1.42 -7.95
N ASN A 397 14.69 -0.11 -8.06
CA ASN A 397 15.31 0.97 -7.26
C ASN A 397 14.27 1.80 -6.49
N GLY A 398 13.16 1.16 -6.06
CA GLY A 398 12.02 1.87 -5.49
C GLY A 398 11.18 2.58 -6.55
N ALA A 399 10.05 3.17 -6.14
CA ALA A 399 9.20 3.92 -7.05
C ALA A 399 9.90 5.21 -7.51
N PRO A 400 9.90 5.50 -8.81
CA PRO A 400 10.56 6.71 -9.33
C PRO A 400 9.82 7.99 -8.85
N PRO A 401 10.51 9.14 -8.77
CA PRO A 401 9.91 10.39 -8.28
C PRO A 401 8.71 10.89 -9.12
N TRP A 402 8.55 10.39 -10.31
CA TRP A 402 7.44 10.68 -11.23
C TRP A 402 6.38 9.56 -11.27
N TYR A 403 6.34 8.71 -10.26
CA TYR A 403 5.46 7.55 -10.19
C TYR A 403 3.99 7.89 -10.43
N VAL A 404 3.47 8.97 -9.83
CA VAL A 404 2.04 9.34 -9.94
C VAL A 404 1.61 9.55 -11.39
N GLN A 405 2.45 10.25 -12.18
CA GLN A 405 2.17 10.50 -13.60
C GLN A 405 2.30 9.22 -14.44
N PHE A 406 3.24 8.36 -14.09
CA PHE A 406 3.41 7.06 -14.72
C PHE A 406 2.20 6.16 -14.43
N SER A 407 1.79 6.03 -13.18
CA SER A 407 0.64 5.23 -12.78
C SER A 407 -0.65 5.71 -13.48
N ALA A 408 -0.89 7.02 -13.56
CA ALA A 408 -2.03 7.58 -14.29
C ALA A 408 -2.03 7.20 -15.78
N ALA A 409 -0.86 7.21 -16.43
CA ALA A 409 -0.74 6.77 -17.81
C ALA A 409 -1.01 5.26 -17.96
N VAL A 410 -0.53 4.44 -17.03
CA VAL A 410 -0.81 2.99 -16.99
C VAL A 410 -2.30 2.72 -16.90
N GLN A 411 -2.97 3.34 -15.93
CA GLN A 411 -4.41 3.19 -15.69
C GLN A 411 -5.21 3.53 -16.93
N THR A 412 -4.94 4.69 -17.52
CA THR A 412 -5.65 5.17 -18.71
C THR A 412 -5.50 4.22 -19.88
N ASN A 413 -4.27 3.85 -20.22
CA ASN A 413 -4.01 3.07 -21.42
C ASN A 413 -4.44 1.60 -21.27
N ILE A 414 -4.28 0.97 -20.10
CA ILE A 414 -4.81 -0.39 -19.89
C ILE A 414 -6.34 -0.42 -19.97
N HIS A 415 -7.02 0.57 -19.36
CA HIS A 415 -8.47 0.69 -19.42
C HIS A 415 -8.95 0.87 -20.88
N GLN A 416 -8.27 1.73 -21.67
CA GLN A 416 -8.57 1.94 -23.09
C GLN A 416 -8.34 0.66 -23.92
N ALA A 417 -7.27 -0.08 -23.64
CA ALA A 417 -7.01 -1.36 -24.30
C ALA A 417 -8.09 -2.42 -23.94
N ALA A 418 -8.53 -2.47 -22.69
CA ALA A 418 -9.60 -3.38 -22.24
C ALA A 418 -10.93 -3.04 -22.91
N THR A 419 -11.30 -1.75 -23.04
CA THR A 419 -12.52 -1.29 -23.70
C THR A 419 -12.44 -1.32 -25.23
N GLY A 420 -11.28 -1.59 -25.82
CA GLY A 420 -11.06 -1.69 -27.27
C GLY A 420 -10.87 -0.34 -27.96
N GLN A 421 -10.64 0.74 -27.19
CA GLN A 421 -10.33 2.07 -27.73
C GLN A 421 -8.93 2.13 -28.32
N GLU A 422 -8.04 1.25 -27.85
CA GLU A 422 -6.70 1.06 -28.41
C GLU A 422 -6.28 -0.42 -28.35
N THR A 423 -5.20 -0.76 -29.04
CA THR A 423 -4.56 -2.08 -28.96
C THR A 423 -3.57 -2.11 -27.80
N VAL A 424 -3.21 -3.31 -27.32
CA VAL A 424 -2.14 -3.47 -26.32
C VAL A 424 -0.82 -2.86 -26.80
N ALA A 425 -0.50 -2.99 -28.10
CA ALA A 425 0.71 -2.40 -28.68
C ALA A 425 0.71 -0.85 -28.60
N GLN A 426 -0.44 -0.23 -28.83
CA GLN A 426 -0.60 1.23 -28.68
C GLN A 426 -0.51 1.64 -27.22
N ALA A 427 -1.17 0.91 -26.31
CA ALA A 427 -1.15 1.16 -24.87
C ALA A 427 0.29 1.14 -24.30
N VAL A 428 1.05 0.06 -24.55
CA VAL A 428 2.43 -0.04 -24.06
C VAL A 428 3.34 1.04 -24.67
N GLN A 429 3.13 1.41 -25.95
CA GLN A 429 3.91 2.46 -26.56
C GLN A 429 3.59 3.85 -25.97
N ALA A 430 2.33 4.14 -25.71
CA ALA A 430 1.89 5.39 -25.08
C ALA A 430 2.48 5.53 -23.66
N ILE A 431 2.42 4.47 -22.86
CA ILE A 431 3.02 4.43 -21.53
C ILE A 431 4.55 4.62 -21.62
N ALA A 432 5.22 3.94 -22.55
CA ALA A 432 6.67 4.08 -22.72
C ALA A 432 7.10 5.50 -23.13
N ASN A 433 6.34 6.14 -24.00
CA ASN A 433 6.57 7.54 -24.37
C ASN A 433 6.45 8.47 -23.17
N GLN A 434 5.44 8.23 -22.32
CA GLN A 434 5.27 8.99 -21.07
C GLN A 434 6.45 8.80 -20.10
N VAL A 435 6.92 7.57 -19.92
CA VAL A 435 8.10 7.28 -19.08
C VAL A 435 9.33 8.03 -19.60
N ASN A 436 9.59 7.98 -20.91
CA ASN A 436 10.74 8.67 -21.52
C ASN A 436 10.65 10.19 -21.36
N ALA A 437 9.44 10.77 -21.50
CA ALA A 437 9.21 12.19 -21.30
C ALA A 437 9.45 12.60 -19.83
N LEU A 438 8.91 11.83 -18.86
CA LEU A 438 9.08 12.07 -17.44
C LEU A 438 10.55 11.97 -16.99
N LYS A 439 11.30 11.01 -17.49
CA LYS A 439 12.74 10.88 -17.23
C LYS A 439 13.55 12.06 -17.80
N SER A 440 13.15 12.58 -18.95
CA SER A 440 13.85 13.70 -19.58
C SER A 440 13.56 15.04 -18.90
N ALA A 441 12.45 15.14 -18.17
CA ALA A 441 12.03 16.34 -17.45
C ALA A 441 12.58 16.42 -16.01
N GLY A 442 13.06 15.33 -15.46
CA GLY A 442 13.50 15.22 -14.06
C GLY A 442 14.92 14.84 -13.86
#